data_b8e39b5630f412f4c767d5a3f51d0bf6
#
_entry.id   b8e39b5630f412f4c767d5a3f51d0bf6
#
_cell.length_a   1.000
_cell.length_b   1.000
_cell.length_c   1.000
_cell.angle_alpha   90.00
_cell.angle_beta   90.00
_cell.angle_gamma   90.00
#
_symmetry.space_group_name_H-M   'P 1'
#
loop_
_entity.id
_entity.type
_entity.pdbx_description
1 polymer ?
#
loop_
_entity_poly.entity_id
_entity_poly.type
_entity_poly.pdbx_seq_one_letter_code
_entity_poly.pdbx_strand_id
1 'polypeptide(L)'
;MNNYQIQPVEISADIISLLSGFYCGVKLMDEILHSQGLLSELHTDNPMAYCVYNEQKLLVGFCIAGQISLPFETDGCYAYVDMVDIVCLAVHKDFQYRGIGTAILDYICKKADIICSGADFIHVDALDLDDGSYSAVPFYQKYGFFYCSRSGEDAARMLYALYQ
;
A
#
# COMPACT_ATOMS: atom_id res chain seq x y z
N MET A 1 -13.89 -16.58 -12.27
CA MET A 1 -12.75 -16.04 -11.51
C MET A 1 -12.10 -14.94 -12.33
N ASN A 2 -11.99 -13.76 -11.78
CA ASN A 2 -11.26 -12.70 -12.48
C ASN A 2 -9.77 -13.03 -12.38
N ASN A 3 -9.13 -13.38 -13.48
CA ASN A 3 -7.69 -13.64 -13.54
C ASN A 3 -6.95 -12.31 -13.60
N TYR A 4 -6.50 -11.82 -12.46
CA TYR A 4 -5.59 -10.69 -12.39
C TYR A 4 -4.15 -11.19 -12.38
N GLN A 5 -3.28 -10.53 -13.15
CA GLN A 5 -1.85 -10.78 -13.13
C GLN A 5 -1.16 -9.66 -12.37
N ILE A 6 -0.46 -10.01 -11.29
CA ILE A 6 0.36 -9.07 -10.51
C ILE A 6 1.80 -9.21 -10.96
N GLN A 7 2.39 -8.11 -11.41
CA GLN A 7 3.77 -8.05 -11.88
C GLN A 7 4.59 -7.11 -11.01
N PRO A 8 5.68 -7.58 -10.38
CA PRO A 8 6.64 -6.71 -9.74
C PRO A 8 7.41 -5.93 -10.80
N VAL A 9 7.60 -4.64 -10.57
CA VAL A 9 8.32 -3.72 -11.46
C VAL A 9 9.26 -2.86 -10.62
N GLU A 10 10.50 -2.72 -11.07
CA GLU A 10 11.45 -1.80 -10.44
C GLU A 10 10.94 -0.35 -10.53
N ILE A 11 11.13 0.40 -9.45
CA ILE A 11 10.71 1.79 -9.39
C ILE A 11 11.66 2.64 -10.24
N SER A 12 11.11 3.24 -11.30
CA SER A 12 11.83 4.08 -12.24
C SER A 12 10.91 5.19 -12.75
N ALA A 13 11.47 6.12 -13.51
CA ALA A 13 10.69 7.19 -14.15
C ALA A 13 9.57 6.66 -15.08
N ASP A 14 9.71 5.44 -15.61
CA ASP A 14 8.71 4.81 -16.46
C ASP A 14 7.40 4.50 -15.73
N ILE A 15 7.47 4.32 -14.39
CA ILE A 15 6.27 4.13 -13.54
C ILE A 15 5.38 5.36 -13.59
N ILE A 16 5.94 6.56 -13.57
CA ILE A 16 5.16 7.81 -13.66
C ILE A 16 4.41 7.86 -14.99
N SER A 17 5.07 7.49 -16.08
CA SER A 17 4.44 7.40 -17.41
C SER A 17 3.34 6.34 -17.44
N LEU A 18 3.56 5.19 -16.79
CA LEU A 18 2.58 4.12 -16.68
C LEU A 18 1.33 4.56 -15.90
N LEU A 19 1.51 5.35 -14.85
CA LEU A 19 0.43 5.85 -14.01
C LEU A 19 -0.31 7.04 -14.61
N SER A 20 0.16 7.65 -15.69
CA SER A 20 -0.42 8.88 -16.27
C SER A 20 -1.90 8.73 -16.67
N GLY A 21 -2.35 7.53 -17.02
CA GLY A 21 -3.75 7.20 -17.35
C GLY A 21 -4.49 6.46 -16.24
N PHE A 22 -3.88 6.27 -15.07
CA PHE A 22 -4.46 5.54 -13.95
C PHE A 22 -5.12 6.51 -12.96
N TYR A 23 -6.39 6.29 -12.66
CA TYR A 23 -7.16 7.08 -11.71
C TYR A 23 -7.92 6.18 -10.74
N CYS A 24 -7.71 6.34 -9.45
CA CYS A 24 -8.48 5.65 -8.42
C CYS A 24 -9.76 6.40 -8.01
N GLY A 25 -9.88 7.67 -8.41
CA GLY A 25 -11.05 8.50 -8.11
C GLY A 25 -10.99 9.21 -6.75
N VAL A 26 -9.93 9.03 -5.99
CA VAL A 26 -9.65 9.79 -4.77
C VAL A 26 -8.62 10.86 -5.12
N LYS A 27 -9.04 12.13 -5.11
CA LYS A 27 -8.25 13.25 -5.63
C LYS A 27 -6.82 13.29 -5.07
N LEU A 28 -6.67 13.22 -3.75
CA LEU A 28 -5.36 13.27 -3.11
C LEU A 28 -4.47 12.09 -3.53
N MET A 29 -5.03 10.88 -3.62
CA MET A 29 -4.28 9.72 -4.09
C MET A 29 -3.89 9.85 -5.57
N ASP A 30 -4.79 10.32 -6.42
CA ASP A 30 -4.51 10.54 -7.84
C ASP A 30 -3.40 11.60 -8.02
N GLU A 31 -3.40 12.68 -7.23
CA GLU A 31 -2.35 13.69 -7.19
C GLU A 31 -0.99 13.08 -6.78
N ILE A 32 -0.97 12.22 -5.76
CA ILE A 32 0.24 11.51 -5.32
C ILE A 32 0.76 10.58 -6.43
N LEU A 33 -0.11 9.77 -7.04
CA LEU A 33 0.28 8.80 -8.08
C LEU A 33 0.80 9.47 -9.36
N HIS A 34 0.34 10.69 -9.67
CA HIS A 34 0.79 11.44 -10.83
C HIS A 34 1.96 12.39 -10.55
N SER A 35 2.38 12.47 -9.28
CA SER A 35 3.46 13.36 -8.85
C SER A 35 4.83 12.71 -9.08
N GLN A 36 5.79 13.52 -9.56
CA GLN A 36 7.19 13.11 -9.56
C GLN A 36 7.74 12.94 -8.13
N GLY A 37 7.10 13.57 -7.14
CA GLY A 37 7.42 13.42 -5.72
C GLY A 37 7.17 12.01 -5.20
N LEU A 38 6.28 11.22 -5.82
CA LEU A 38 6.06 9.83 -5.41
C LEU A 38 7.36 9.01 -5.31
N LEU A 39 8.29 9.23 -6.25
CA LEU A 39 9.57 8.50 -6.26
C LEU A 39 10.63 9.10 -5.36
N SER A 40 10.59 10.41 -5.10
CA SER A 40 11.60 11.13 -4.31
C SER A 40 11.31 11.13 -2.81
N GLU A 41 10.07 10.87 -2.41
CA GLU A 41 9.61 10.92 -1.01
C GLU A 41 9.38 9.53 -0.40
N LEU A 42 9.87 8.47 -1.04
CA LEU A 42 9.78 7.12 -0.47
C LEU A 42 10.72 7.01 0.73
N HIS A 43 10.14 6.86 1.93
CA HIS A 43 10.86 6.59 3.18
C HIS A 43 11.00 5.10 3.49
N THR A 44 10.79 4.28 2.49
CA THR A 44 10.75 2.82 2.56
C THR A 44 12.00 2.26 1.90
N ASP A 45 12.66 1.33 2.56
CA ASP A 45 13.84 0.65 2.02
C ASP A 45 13.45 -0.41 0.98
N ASN A 46 14.24 -0.51 -0.09
CA ASN A 46 14.05 -1.48 -1.18
C ASN A 46 12.62 -1.51 -1.75
N PRO A 47 12.04 -0.35 -2.10
CA PRO A 47 10.67 -0.30 -2.59
C PRO A 47 10.54 -0.97 -3.96
N MET A 48 9.45 -1.74 -4.14
CA MET A 48 9.03 -2.33 -5.40
C MET A 48 7.62 -1.89 -5.74
N ALA A 49 7.37 -1.66 -7.02
CA ALA A 49 6.02 -1.46 -7.54
C ALA A 49 5.41 -2.81 -7.94
N TYR A 50 4.12 -2.95 -7.71
CA TYR A 50 3.32 -4.12 -8.10
C TYR A 50 2.17 -3.62 -8.95
N CYS A 51 2.25 -3.92 -10.24
CA CYS A 51 1.25 -3.54 -11.24
C CYS A 51 0.27 -4.69 -11.44
N VAL A 52 -1.01 -4.42 -11.36
CA VAL A 52 -2.08 -5.42 -11.53
C VAL A 52 -2.77 -5.21 -12.87
N TYR A 53 -2.71 -6.22 -13.71
CA TYR A 53 -3.32 -6.22 -15.03
C TYR A 53 -4.51 -7.18 -15.08
N ASN A 54 -5.55 -6.78 -15.80
CA ASN A 54 -6.65 -7.67 -16.15
C ASN A 54 -6.33 -8.51 -17.40
N GLU A 55 -7.27 -9.33 -17.85
CA GLU A 55 -7.14 -10.17 -19.05
C GLU A 55 -6.92 -9.37 -20.34
N GLN A 56 -7.41 -8.12 -20.40
CA GLN A 56 -7.20 -7.19 -21.52
C GLN A 56 -5.88 -6.43 -21.42
N LYS A 57 -5.01 -6.77 -20.48
CA LYS A 57 -3.74 -6.09 -20.18
C LYS A 57 -3.88 -4.60 -19.79
N LEU A 58 -5.03 -4.22 -19.26
CA LEU A 58 -5.24 -2.90 -18.68
C LEU A 58 -4.68 -2.87 -17.26
N LEU A 59 -4.01 -1.78 -16.87
CA LEU A 59 -3.59 -1.55 -15.51
C LEU A 59 -4.81 -1.22 -14.64
N VAL A 60 -5.18 -2.13 -13.75
CA VAL A 60 -6.38 -2.02 -12.92
C VAL A 60 -6.10 -1.86 -11.43
N GLY A 61 -4.85 -2.09 -11.01
CA GLY A 61 -4.40 -1.89 -9.64
C GLY A 61 -2.91 -1.59 -9.57
N PHE A 62 -2.50 -0.92 -8.51
CA PHE A 62 -1.13 -0.51 -8.29
C PHE A 62 -0.81 -0.50 -6.80
N CYS A 63 0.38 -0.94 -6.44
CA CYS A 63 0.87 -0.90 -5.07
C CYS A 63 2.38 -0.65 -5.08
N ILE A 64 2.87 0.14 -4.11
CA ILE A 64 4.29 0.16 -3.76
C ILE A 64 4.43 -0.41 -2.36
N ALA A 65 5.33 -1.36 -2.21
CA ALA A 65 5.68 -1.92 -0.92
C ALA A 65 7.20 -2.09 -0.79
N GLY A 66 7.68 -2.04 0.44
CA GLY A 66 9.08 -2.22 0.78
C GLY A 66 9.26 -2.51 2.26
N GLN A 67 10.41 -2.17 2.82
CA GLN A 67 10.73 -2.37 4.23
C GLN A 67 10.74 -1.02 4.96
N ILE A 68 10.19 -0.99 6.18
CA ILE A 68 10.27 0.14 7.10
C ILE A 68 10.67 -0.35 8.49
N SER A 69 11.42 0.47 9.22
CA SER A 69 11.77 0.24 10.63
C SER A 69 11.13 1.31 11.48
N LEU A 70 10.17 0.93 12.33
CA LEU A 70 9.44 1.86 13.16
C LEU A 70 9.78 1.68 14.64
N PRO A 71 9.90 2.80 15.41
CA PRO A 71 10.11 2.73 16.85
C PRO A 71 8.81 2.36 17.57
N PHE A 72 8.92 1.43 18.51
CA PHE A 72 7.88 1.09 19.48
C PHE A 72 8.41 1.26 20.88
N GLU A 73 7.61 1.87 21.74
CA GLU A 73 7.92 2.00 23.15
C GLU A 73 7.29 0.82 23.92
N THR A 74 8.14 0.09 24.64
CA THR A 74 7.73 -0.96 25.56
C THR A 74 8.46 -0.74 26.89
N ASP A 75 7.73 -0.61 27.98
CA ASP A 75 8.27 -0.47 29.35
C ASP A 75 9.34 0.64 29.49
N GLY A 76 9.13 1.77 28.78
CA GLY A 76 10.05 2.93 28.81
C GLY A 76 11.32 2.75 27.96
N CYS A 77 11.42 1.67 27.18
CA CYS A 77 12.47 1.44 26.19
C CYS A 77 11.91 1.50 24.77
N TYR A 78 12.70 2.08 23.86
CA TYR A 78 12.36 2.06 22.43
C TYR A 78 13.03 0.85 21.77
N ALA A 79 12.23 0.07 21.04
CA ALA A 79 12.70 -0.96 20.12
C ALA A 79 12.28 -0.61 18.71
N TYR A 80 13.18 -0.81 17.73
CA TYR A 80 12.83 -0.69 16.32
C TYR A 80 12.36 -2.04 15.81
N VAL A 81 11.24 -2.03 15.09
CA VAL A 81 10.64 -3.23 14.50
C VAL A 81 10.61 -3.08 12.99
N ASP A 82 11.24 -4.02 12.30
CA ASP A 82 11.22 -4.08 10.84
C ASP A 82 9.91 -4.70 10.36
N MET A 83 9.26 -4.05 9.40
CA MET A 83 7.96 -4.45 8.86
C MET A 83 7.94 -4.32 7.35
N VAL A 84 7.04 -5.05 6.73
CA VAL A 84 6.61 -4.73 5.37
C VAL A 84 5.82 -3.43 5.41
N ASP A 85 6.15 -2.48 4.54
CA ASP A 85 5.47 -1.20 4.41
C ASP A 85 4.69 -1.14 3.11
N ILE A 86 3.39 -0.88 3.18
CA ILE A 86 2.57 -0.52 2.02
C ILE A 86 2.56 1.00 1.91
N VAL A 87 3.38 1.53 1.02
CA VAL A 87 3.50 2.97 0.77
C VAL A 87 2.24 3.53 0.13
N CYS A 88 1.72 2.84 -0.87
CA CYS A 88 0.44 3.14 -1.49
C CYS A 88 -0.20 1.88 -2.07
N LEU A 89 -1.52 1.86 -2.08
CA LEU A 89 -2.33 0.85 -2.74
C LEU A 89 -3.53 1.54 -3.37
N ALA A 90 -3.70 1.37 -4.67
CA ALA A 90 -4.80 1.98 -5.40
C ALA A 90 -5.40 1.00 -6.41
N VAL A 91 -6.72 1.07 -6.58
CA VAL A 91 -7.47 0.33 -7.60
C VAL A 91 -8.15 1.32 -8.52
N HIS A 92 -7.99 1.13 -9.84
CA HIS A 92 -8.61 1.98 -10.83
C HIS A 92 -10.12 2.10 -10.61
N LYS A 93 -10.67 3.30 -10.67
CA LYS A 93 -12.07 3.62 -10.29
C LYS A 93 -13.11 2.70 -10.94
N ASP A 94 -12.92 2.33 -12.21
CA ASP A 94 -13.87 1.49 -12.95
C ASP A 94 -13.77 -0.02 -12.59
N PHE A 95 -12.77 -0.39 -11.79
CA PHE A 95 -12.50 -1.77 -11.38
C PHE A 95 -12.58 -2.00 -9.87
N GLN A 96 -12.98 -1.00 -9.10
CA GLN A 96 -13.17 -1.12 -7.64
C GLN A 96 -14.29 -2.13 -7.31
N TYR A 97 -14.28 -2.59 -6.04
CA TYR A 97 -15.26 -3.54 -5.50
C TYR A 97 -15.29 -4.91 -6.20
N ARG A 98 -14.23 -5.28 -6.92
CA ARG A 98 -14.07 -6.56 -7.61
C ARG A 98 -13.00 -7.47 -6.98
N GLY A 99 -12.57 -7.16 -5.75
CA GLY A 99 -11.57 -7.96 -5.02
C GLY A 99 -10.11 -7.67 -5.39
N ILE A 100 -9.81 -6.68 -6.24
CA ILE A 100 -8.44 -6.38 -6.67
C ILE A 100 -7.58 -5.93 -5.49
N GLY A 101 -8.07 -5.03 -4.64
CA GLY A 101 -7.34 -4.59 -3.45
C GLY A 101 -7.00 -5.76 -2.51
N THR A 102 -7.95 -6.65 -2.30
CA THR A 102 -7.74 -7.88 -1.51
C THR A 102 -6.68 -8.79 -2.16
N ALA A 103 -6.75 -8.98 -3.48
CA ALA A 103 -5.75 -9.77 -4.20
C ALA A 103 -4.33 -9.18 -4.11
N ILE A 104 -4.20 -7.85 -4.09
CA ILE A 104 -2.91 -7.17 -3.85
C ILE A 104 -2.42 -7.48 -2.43
N LEU A 105 -3.26 -7.33 -1.40
CA LEU A 105 -2.88 -7.62 -0.02
C LEU A 105 -2.49 -9.10 0.16
N ASP A 106 -3.25 -10.04 -0.42
CA ASP A 106 -2.90 -11.47 -0.40
C ASP A 106 -1.54 -11.73 -1.04
N TYR A 107 -1.24 -11.04 -2.14
CA TYR A 107 0.06 -11.14 -2.81
C TYR A 107 1.19 -10.60 -1.94
N ILE A 108 1.02 -9.43 -1.32
CA ILE A 108 2.01 -8.83 -0.42
C ILE A 108 2.23 -9.74 0.80
N CYS A 109 1.17 -10.28 1.41
CA CYS A 109 1.30 -11.24 2.52
C CYS A 109 2.14 -12.46 2.13
N LYS A 110 1.91 -13.03 0.94
CA LYS A 110 2.69 -14.18 0.42
C LYS A 110 4.15 -13.84 0.13
N LYS A 111 4.46 -12.58 -0.13
CA LYS A 111 5.80 -12.09 -0.45
C LYS A 111 6.48 -11.39 0.74
N ALA A 112 5.82 -11.30 1.88
CA ALA A 112 6.28 -10.52 3.02
C ALA A 112 7.72 -10.87 3.45
N ASP A 113 8.07 -12.16 3.52
CA ASP A 113 9.41 -12.59 3.90
C ASP A 113 10.50 -12.26 2.86
N ILE A 114 10.09 -12.09 1.59
CA ILE A 114 11.00 -11.63 0.51
C ILE A 114 11.17 -10.12 0.57
N ILE A 115 10.10 -9.38 0.91
CA ILE A 115 10.11 -7.91 0.99
C ILE A 115 10.88 -7.46 2.24
N CYS A 116 10.61 -8.10 3.37
CA CYS A 116 11.24 -7.82 4.65
C CYS A 116 11.39 -9.13 5.43
N SER A 117 12.61 -9.71 5.40
CA SER A 117 12.89 -11.00 6.03
C SER A 117 12.66 -10.96 7.54
N GLY A 118 11.85 -11.90 8.03
CA GLY A 118 11.51 -11.99 9.44
C GLY A 118 10.51 -10.95 9.93
N ALA A 119 9.81 -10.25 9.03
CA ALA A 119 8.75 -9.31 9.45
C ALA A 119 7.57 -10.05 10.06
N ASP A 120 7.13 -9.57 11.23
CA ASP A 120 5.93 -10.06 11.91
C ASP A 120 4.66 -9.29 11.51
N PHE A 121 4.84 -8.10 10.92
CA PHE A 121 3.74 -7.19 10.60
C PHE A 121 3.87 -6.59 9.21
N ILE A 122 2.69 -6.25 8.64
CA ILE A 122 2.55 -5.32 7.52
C ILE A 122 2.03 -4.01 8.08
N HIS A 123 2.71 -2.92 7.74
CA HIS A 123 2.35 -1.54 8.08
C HIS A 123 1.69 -0.86 6.89
N VAL A 124 0.73 0.02 7.16
CA VAL A 124 0.20 1.00 6.21
C VAL A 124 -0.22 2.26 6.95
N ASP A 125 0.10 3.42 6.40
CA ASP A 125 -0.55 4.68 6.74
C ASP A 125 -1.73 4.85 5.77
N ALA A 126 -2.90 4.34 6.18
CA ALA A 126 -4.11 4.34 5.37
C ALA A 126 -4.65 5.75 5.21
N LEU A 127 -4.97 6.15 3.98
CA LEU A 127 -5.60 7.45 3.71
C LEU A 127 -6.93 7.54 4.46
N ASP A 128 -7.07 8.59 5.27
CA ASP A 128 -8.23 8.84 6.12
C ASP A 128 -8.41 10.37 6.26
N LEU A 129 -9.13 10.96 5.30
CA LEU A 129 -9.22 12.41 5.15
C LEU A 129 -9.97 13.03 6.32
N ASP A 130 -9.39 14.08 6.89
CA ASP A 130 -9.89 14.77 8.08
C ASP A 130 -11.27 15.43 7.86
N ASP A 131 -11.57 15.78 6.61
CA ASP A 131 -12.88 16.29 6.21
C ASP A 131 -13.98 15.22 6.09
N GLY A 132 -13.63 13.95 6.29
CA GLY A 132 -14.55 12.82 6.23
C GLY A 132 -14.99 12.43 4.81
N SER A 133 -14.42 13.02 3.75
CA SER A 133 -14.83 12.75 2.36
C SER A 133 -14.41 11.39 1.87
N TYR A 134 -13.34 10.80 2.44
CA TYR A 134 -12.84 9.47 2.11
C TYR A 134 -12.07 8.85 3.27
N SER A 135 -12.22 7.54 3.46
CA SER A 135 -11.39 6.73 4.36
C SER A 135 -11.13 5.35 3.76
N ALA A 136 -9.86 4.94 3.73
CA ALA A 136 -9.44 3.58 3.39
C ALA A 136 -9.45 2.65 4.62
N VAL A 137 -9.61 3.18 5.83
CA VAL A 137 -9.60 2.41 7.09
C VAL A 137 -10.56 1.23 7.07
N PRO A 138 -11.84 1.38 6.63
CA PRO A 138 -12.77 0.25 6.60
C PRO A 138 -12.32 -0.91 5.69
N PHE A 139 -11.64 -0.60 4.57
CA PHE A 139 -11.10 -1.62 3.67
C PHE A 139 -10.02 -2.45 4.38
N TYR A 140 -9.07 -1.78 5.03
CA TYR A 140 -8.00 -2.46 5.75
C TYR A 140 -8.52 -3.23 6.97
N GLN A 141 -9.46 -2.65 7.74
CA GLN A 141 -10.09 -3.34 8.86
C GLN A 141 -10.81 -4.62 8.42
N LYS A 142 -11.56 -4.56 7.32
CA LYS A 142 -12.24 -5.74 6.76
C LYS A 142 -11.26 -6.84 6.35
N TYR A 143 -10.06 -6.49 5.91
CA TYR A 143 -8.99 -7.45 5.59
C TYR A 143 -8.37 -8.08 6.86
N GLY A 144 -8.36 -7.36 7.97
CA GLY A 144 -7.82 -7.81 9.25
C GLY A 144 -6.74 -6.92 9.84
N PHE A 145 -6.51 -5.73 9.28
CA PHE A 145 -5.65 -4.73 9.89
C PHE A 145 -6.32 -4.15 11.14
N PHE A 146 -5.52 -3.85 12.15
CA PHE A 146 -5.99 -3.11 13.33
C PHE A 146 -5.44 -1.68 13.33
N TYR A 147 -6.29 -0.77 13.79
CA TYR A 147 -5.95 0.64 13.94
C TYR A 147 -4.99 0.83 15.13
N CYS A 148 -3.93 1.60 14.94
CA CYS A 148 -2.97 1.94 15.97
C CYS A 148 -3.10 3.39 16.45
N SER A 149 -3.02 4.34 15.52
CA SER A 149 -3.02 5.78 15.81
C SER A 149 -3.28 6.60 14.55
N ARG A 150 -3.49 7.90 14.71
CA ARG A 150 -3.31 8.84 13.59
C ARG A 150 -1.82 8.94 13.26
N SER A 151 -1.49 9.05 11.99
CA SER A 151 -0.12 9.25 11.51
C SER A 151 0.00 10.52 10.65
N GLY A 152 -0.71 11.57 11.05
CA GLY A 152 -0.81 12.83 10.35
C GLY A 152 -2.25 13.31 10.23
N GLU A 153 -2.48 14.38 9.48
CA GLU A 153 -3.82 14.95 9.31
C GLU A 153 -4.75 14.01 8.52
N ASP A 154 -4.23 13.40 7.46
CA ASP A 154 -5.01 12.62 6.51
C ASP A 154 -4.66 11.12 6.48
N ALA A 155 -4.07 10.59 7.55
CA ALA A 155 -3.64 9.20 7.59
C ALA A 155 -3.88 8.52 8.94
N ALA A 156 -4.24 7.25 8.86
CA ALA A 156 -4.38 6.34 10.00
C ALA A 156 -3.33 5.23 9.93
N ARG A 157 -2.51 5.10 10.96
CA ARG A 157 -1.56 3.99 11.08
C ARG A 157 -2.28 2.71 11.40
N MET A 158 -2.06 1.70 10.59
CA MET A 158 -2.65 0.38 10.76
C MET A 158 -1.60 -0.72 10.58
N LEU A 159 -1.78 -1.82 11.29
CA LEU A 159 -0.91 -2.99 11.25
C LEU A 159 -1.73 -4.26 10.99
N TYR A 160 -1.12 -5.20 10.28
CA TYR A 160 -1.62 -6.55 10.07
C TYR A 160 -0.58 -7.56 10.57
N ALA A 161 -0.98 -8.49 11.44
CA ALA A 161 -0.10 -9.56 11.92
C ALA A 161 0.01 -10.67 10.88
N LEU A 162 1.25 -10.99 10.46
CA LEU A 162 1.52 -12.02 9.46
C LEU A 162 1.38 -13.45 9.99
N TYR A 163 1.60 -13.63 11.29
CA TYR A 163 1.51 -14.92 11.96
C TYR A 163 0.41 -14.84 13.02
N GLN A 164 -0.69 -15.53 12.78
CA GLN A 164 -1.77 -15.75 13.74
C GLN A 164 -1.80 -17.20 14.16
#